data_7c920dd63aa8a7fcea81ebb52c4c9a5f
#
_entry.id   7c920dd63aa8a7fcea81ebb52c4c9a5f
#
_cell.length_a   1.000
_cell.length_b   1.000
_cell.length_c   1.000
_cell.angle_alpha   90.00
_cell.angle_beta   90.00
_cell.angle_gamma   90.00
#
_symmetry.space_group_name_H-M   'P 1'
#
loop_
_entity.id
_entity.type
_entity.pdbx_description
1 polymer ?
#
loop_
_entity_poly.entity_id
_entity_poly.type
_entity_poly.pdbx_seq_one_letter_code
_entity_poly.pdbx_strand_id
1 'polypeptide(L)'
;MHDLVIVGGGPAGAICARRAAQNGLDVVLIEKEVHPRQKLCGGVLTQRVTDLIDFDIEQAVQTHFCGGRVYSQSGEYLEGSLRNYTGYLVDRTDFDHLLIQEARKAGARVEEGAKVVAIEQTKTGIRVLTLGDSYKAHLLVGADGVNGVVARMTGLRNRWPSDSVALCIATDIPMEQDEIVRTMSMTDSEFLGIDLHFGIIDIGYGWCFPKRNKLNVGIGCRMDKAAGLRDHWKSFLRRVEKLKGVSLEVSRRSAFRVPFGGRTRRHVARRTMLVGDAAGLVSSVTGEGIYYAMLSGLLAADVASEAV
;
A
#
# COMPACT_ATOMS: atom_id res chain seq x y z
N MET A 1 19.58 5.40 23.80
CA MET A 1 18.82 6.31 22.93
C MET A 1 19.03 5.77 21.54
N HIS A 2 17.97 5.38 20.85
CA HIS A 2 18.04 4.80 19.50
C HIS A 2 18.50 5.83 18.46
N ASP A 3 19.03 5.38 17.36
CA ASP A 3 19.32 6.25 16.22
C ASP A 3 18.04 6.64 15.51
N LEU A 4 17.18 5.65 15.27
CA LEU A 4 15.95 5.81 14.50
C LEU A 4 14.76 5.09 15.14
N VAL A 5 13.65 5.82 15.32
CA VAL A 5 12.33 5.22 15.57
C VAL A 5 11.49 5.35 14.32
N ILE A 6 10.83 4.26 13.93
CA ILE A 6 9.92 4.19 12.79
C ILE A 6 8.54 3.85 13.32
N VAL A 7 7.51 4.59 12.91
CA VAL A 7 6.11 4.35 13.31
C VAL A 7 5.31 3.88 12.11
N GLY A 8 4.85 2.62 12.17
CA GLY A 8 4.07 1.93 11.14
C GLY A 8 4.85 0.80 10.46
N GLY A 9 4.31 -0.43 10.53
CA GLY A 9 4.89 -1.67 9.99
C GLY A 9 4.35 -2.07 8.60
N GLY A 10 3.90 -1.10 7.79
CA GLY A 10 3.58 -1.33 6.38
C GLY A 10 4.86 -1.36 5.51
N PRO A 11 4.73 -1.49 4.16
CA PRO A 11 5.87 -1.61 3.26
C PRO A 11 6.92 -0.50 3.42
N ALA A 12 6.48 0.75 3.61
CA ALA A 12 7.41 1.87 3.80
C ALA A 12 8.26 1.74 5.08
N GLY A 13 7.61 1.43 6.20
CA GLY A 13 8.30 1.33 7.49
C GLY A 13 9.15 0.08 7.63
N ALA A 14 8.65 -1.06 7.15
CA ALA A 14 9.40 -2.33 7.22
C ALA A 14 10.68 -2.28 6.37
N ILE A 15 10.60 -1.76 5.14
CA ILE A 15 11.79 -1.59 4.28
C ILE A 15 12.74 -0.52 4.84
N CYS A 16 12.21 0.58 5.38
CA CYS A 16 13.03 1.58 6.06
C CYS A 16 13.79 0.96 7.26
N ALA A 17 13.10 0.18 8.09
CA ALA A 17 13.73 -0.48 9.25
C ALA A 17 14.81 -1.47 8.82
N ARG A 18 14.52 -2.31 7.80
CA ARG A 18 15.48 -3.24 7.25
C ARG A 18 16.73 -2.53 6.75
N ARG A 19 16.57 -1.53 5.90
CA ARG A 19 17.69 -0.78 5.29
C ARG A 19 18.51 -0.03 6.35
N ALA A 20 17.85 0.64 7.30
CA ALA A 20 18.54 1.35 8.36
C ALA A 20 19.36 0.40 9.28
N ALA A 21 18.80 -0.76 9.61
CA ALA A 21 19.53 -1.79 10.38
C ALA A 21 20.70 -2.37 9.58
N GLN A 22 20.55 -2.61 8.28
CA GLN A 22 21.66 -3.03 7.40
C GLN A 22 22.79 -1.97 7.34
N ASN A 23 22.43 -0.70 7.42
CA ASN A 23 23.39 0.41 7.50
C ASN A 23 24.02 0.57 8.89
N GLY A 24 23.70 -0.29 9.86
CA GLY A 24 24.28 -0.31 11.20
C GLY A 24 23.60 0.57 12.24
N LEU A 25 22.45 1.16 11.96
CA LEU A 25 21.72 1.97 12.92
C LEU A 25 20.99 1.12 13.98
N ASP A 26 20.90 1.64 15.21
CA ASP A 26 20.01 1.12 16.26
C ASP A 26 18.56 1.56 15.98
N VAL A 27 17.76 0.64 15.43
CA VAL A 27 16.42 0.90 14.89
C VAL A 27 15.33 0.23 15.71
N VAL A 28 14.28 1.01 16.06
CA VAL A 28 13.02 0.49 16.59
C VAL A 28 11.88 0.82 15.65
N LEU A 29 11.17 -0.20 15.18
CA LEU A 29 9.91 -0.08 14.43
C LEU A 29 8.76 -0.37 15.38
N ILE A 30 7.78 0.54 15.46
CA ILE A 30 6.59 0.46 16.31
C ILE A 30 5.36 0.28 15.41
N GLU A 31 4.64 -0.83 15.55
CA GLU A 31 3.41 -1.11 14.83
C GLU A 31 2.26 -1.37 15.83
N LYS A 32 1.11 -0.76 15.57
CA LYS A 32 -0.08 -0.86 16.44
C LYS A 32 -0.79 -2.21 16.37
N GLU A 33 -0.63 -2.92 15.26
CA GLU A 33 -1.25 -4.23 15.03
C GLU A 33 -0.18 -5.32 15.08
N VAL A 34 -0.61 -6.58 15.24
CA VAL A 34 0.27 -7.75 15.21
C VAL A 34 0.17 -8.40 13.83
N HIS A 35 1.31 -8.65 13.17
CA HIS A 35 1.35 -9.36 11.90
C HIS A 35 1.28 -10.89 12.11
N PRO A 36 0.66 -11.61 11.18
CA PRO A 36 0.03 -11.16 9.93
C PRO A 36 -1.29 -10.43 10.18
N ARG A 37 -1.47 -9.26 9.56
CA ARG A 37 -2.68 -8.42 9.70
C ARG A 37 -3.36 -8.17 8.37
N GLN A 38 -4.69 -8.07 8.38
CA GLN A 38 -5.43 -7.77 7.17
C GLN A 38 -5.24 -6.31 6.75
N LYS A 39 -4.94 -6.11 5.48
CA LYS A 39 -4.90 -4.79 4.83
C LYS A 39 -5.46 -4.93 3.42
N LEU A 40 -6.69 -4.51 3.22
CA LEU A 40 -7.30 -4.56 1.90
C LEU A 40 -6.56 -3.65 0.91
N CYS A 41 -6.20 -4.22 -0.23
CA CYS A 41 -5.47 -3.59 -1.33
C CYS A 41 -5.60 -4.48 -2.57
N GLY A 42 -5.50 -3.91 -3.76
CA GLY A 42 -5.35 -4.70 -4.98
C GLY A 42 -4.13 -5.63 -4.93
N GLY A 43 -3.05 -5.17 -4.30
CA GLY A 43 -1.86 -5.98 -4.09
C GLY A 43 -0.96 -6.06 -5.33
N VAL A 44 -1.09 -5.12 -6.27
CA VAL A 44 -0.24 -5.07 -7.47
C VAL A 44 1.16 -4.63 -7.10
N LEU A 45 2.14 -5.44 -7.43
CA LEU A 45 3.56 -5.13 -7.42
C LEU A 45 4.04 -5.09 -8.86
N THR A 46 4.49 -3.93 -9.29
CA THR A 46 5.18 -3.79 -10.60
C THR A 46 6.60 -4.32 -10.48
N GLN A 47 7.25 -4.67 -11.58
CA GLN A 47 8.65 -5.08 -11.61
C GLN A 47 9.57 -4.09 -10.87
N ARG A 48 9.26 -2.81 -10.92
CA ARG A 48 9.97 -1.76 -10.16
C ARG A 48 10.03 -2.02 -8.65
N VAL A 49 9.05 -2.74 -8.09
CA VAL A 49 9.05 -3.09 -6.65
C VAL A 49 10.10 -4.16 -6.37
N THR A 50 10.19 -5.17 -7.23
CA THR A 50 11.19 -6.24 -7.08
C THR A 50 12.62 -5.74 -7.30
N ASP A 51 12.79 -4.70 -8.11
CA ASP A 51 14.09 -4.04 -8.31
C ASP A 51 14.60 -3.29 -7.04
N LEU A 52 13.70 -3.02 -6.07
CA LEU A 52 14.06 -2.37 -4.80
C LEU A 52 14.51 -3.33 -3.70
N ILE A 53 14.38 -4.64 -3.89
CA ILE A 53 14.61 -5.65 -2.86
C ILE A 53 15.60 -6.71 -3.33
N ASP A 54 16.31 -7.29 -2.39
CA ASP A 54 17.36 -8.30 -2.59
C ASP A 54 17.02 -9.64 -1.92
N PHE A 55 15.75 -9.87 -1.64
CA PHE A 55 15.23 -11.10 -1.05
C PHE A 55 14.02 -11.62 -1.83
N ASP A 56 13.77 -12.91 -1.69
CA ASP A 56 12.69 -13.60 -2.38
C ASP A 56 11.32 -13.26 -1.77
N ILE A 57 10.35 -12.93 -2.65
CA ILE A 57 8.96 -12.63 -2.28
C ILE A 57 7.97 -13.70 -2.76
N GLU A 58 8.43 -14.76 -3.43
CA GLU A 58 7.56 -15.73 -4.10
C GLU A 58 6.54 -16.38 -3.16
N GLN A 59 6.91 -16.59 -1.89
CA GLN A 59 6.00 -17.10 -0.88
C GLN A 59 4.77 -16.21 -0.61
N ALA A 60 4.83 -14.90 -0.91
CA ALA A 60 3.72 -13.96 -0.78
C ALA A 60 2.97 -13.72 -2.11
N VAL A 61 3.49 -14.25 -3.22
CA VAL A 61 2.89 -14.06 -4.54
C VAL A 61 1.67 -14.96 -4.71
N GLN A 62 0.59 -14.35 -5.15
CA GLN A 62 -0.66 -15.02 -5.47
C GLN A 62 -0.78 -15.32 -6.97
N THR A 63 -0.31 -14.41 -7.81
CA THR A 63 -0.42 -14.51 -9.27
C THR A 63 0.66 -13.67 -9.91
N HIS A 64 1.21 -14.16 -11.03
CA HIS A 64 2.05 -13.40 -11.93
C HIS A 64 1.22 -12.81 -13.07
N PHE A 65 1.54 -11.59 -13.51
CA PHE A 65 0.91 -10.99 -14.67
C PHE A 65 1.93 -10.24 -15.53
N CYS A 66 1.67 -10.17 -16.84
CA CYS A 66 2.54 -9.43 -17.78
C CYS A 66 1.78 -8.31 -18.50
N GLY A 67 0.51 -8.12 -18.20
CA GLY A 67 -0.33 -7.13 -18.87
C GLY A 67 -1.76 -7.13 -18.33
N GLY A 68 -2.69 -6.65 -19.14
CA GLY A 68 -4.09 -6.60 -18.73
C GLY A 68 -4.98 -5.93 -19.75
N ARG A 69 -6.20 -5.64 -19.32
CA ARG A 69 -7.25 -4.98 -20.11
C ARG A 69 -7.61 -3.64 -19.50
N VAL A 70 -7.76 -2.67 -20.39
CA VAL A 70 -8.29 -1.35 -20.04
C VAL A 70 -9.64 -1.20 -20.68
N TYR A 71 -10.70 -1.19 -19.88
CA TYR A 71 -12.08 -1.08 -20.31
C TYR A 71 -12.55 0.37 -20.35
N SER A 72 -13.24 0.74 -21.42
CA SER A 72 -13.98 2.00 -21.56
C SER A 72 -15.33 1.93 -20.82
N GLN A 73 -16.05 3.04 -20.78
CA GLN A 73 -17.41 3.10 -20.20
C GLN A 73 -18.40 2.19 -20.96
N SER A 74 -18.29 2.05 -22.29
CA SER A 74 -19.16 1.19 -23.10
C SER A 74 -18.95 -0.31 -22.85
N GLY A 75 -17.77 -0.73 -22.34
CA GLY A 75 -17.39 -2.12 -22.15
C GLY A 75 -16.41 -2.64 -23.19
N GLU A 76 -16.09 -1.84 -24.18
CA GLU A 76 -14.98 -2.12 -25.09
C GLU A 76 -13.66 -2.04 -24.32
N TYR A 77 -12.70 -2.84 -24.72
CA TYR A 77 -11.40 -2.85 -24.06
C TYR A 77 -10.25 -2.93 -25.05
N LEU A 78 -9.11 -2.45 -24.59
CA LEU A 78 -7.81 -2.71 -25.16
C LEU A 78 -7.10 -3.73 -24.27
N GLU A 79 -6.57 -4.79 -24.87
CA GLU A 79 -5.72 -5.76 -24.20
C GLU A 79 -4.27 -5.56 -24.63
N GLY A 80 -3.35 -5.64 -23.71
CA GLY A 80 -1.93 -5.52 -23.99
C GLY A 80 -1.08 -6.24 -22.95
N SER A 81 0.03 -6.83 -23.44
CA SER A 81 1.06 -7.45 -22.62
C SER A 81 2.43 -6.89 -22.99
N LEU A 82 3.35 -6.91 -22.05
CA LEU A 82 4.75 -6.54 -22.24
C LEU A 82 5.59 -7.82 -22.19
N ARG A 83 6.28 -8.12 -23.30
CA ARG A 83 7.29 -9.20 -23.32
C ARG A 83 8.40 -8.82 -22.31
N ASN A 84 8.90 -9.80 -21.58
CA ASN A 84 9.95 -9.63 -20.57
C ASN A 84 9.56 -8.74 -19.38
N TYR A 85 8.26 -8.56 -19.11
CA TYR A 85 7.77 -7.87 -17.93
C TYR A 85 6.98 -8.85 -17.07
N THR A 86 7.30 -8.90 -15.79
CA THR A 86 6.54 -9.66 -14.81
C THR A 86 6.13 -8.73 -13.67
N GLY A 87 4.84 -8.60 -13.49
CA GLY A 87 4.24 -8.03 -12.28
C GLY A 87 3.71 -9.14 -11.39
N TYR A 88 3.45 -8.81 -10.15
CA TYR A 88 2.98 -9.75 -9.14
C TYR A 88 1.73 -9.22 -8.45
N LEU A 89 0.83 -10.11 -8.13
CA LEU A 89 -0.29 -9.84 -7.23
C LEU A 89 -0.02 -10.55 -5.90
N VAL A 90 -0.08 -9.80 -4.82
CA VAL A 90 0.16 -10.32 -3.47
C VAL A 90 -1.04 -10.10 -2.56
N ASP A 91 -1.13 -10.92 -1.52
CA ASP A 91 -1.93 -10.57 -0.35
C ASP A 91 -1.08 -9.74 0.61
N ARG A 92 -1.61 -8.59 0.99
CA ARG A 92 -0.91 -7.67 1.90
C ARG A 92 -0.71 -8.25 3.30
N THR A 93 -1.51 -9.23 3.67
CA THR A 93 -1.35 -9.99 4.92
C THR A 93 0.01 -10.70 4.93
N ASP A 94 0.29 -11.44 3.87
CA ASP A 94 1.51 -12.25 3.75
C ASP A 94 2.71 -11.37 3.36
N PHE A 95 2.51 -10.45 2.43
CA PHE A 95 3.59 -9.56 1.96
C PHE A 95 4.09 -8.62 3.07
N ASP A 96 3.17 -7.95 3.80
CA ASP A 96 3.59 -7.06 4.89
C ASP A 96 4.27 -7.86 6.02
N HIS A 97 3.77 -9.08 6.31
CA HIS A 97 4.39 -9.98 7.29
C HIS A 97 5.82 -10.37 6.88
N LEU A 98 6.01 -10.75 5.61
CA LEU A 98 7.34 -11.04 5.06
C LEU A 98 8.29 -9.86 5.25
N LEU A 99 7.85 -8.64 4.92
CA LEU A 99 8.68 -7.44 5.06
C LEU A 99 9.09 -7.18 6.53
N ILE A 100 8.19 -7.43 7.48
CA ILE A 100 8.49 -7.34 8.92
C ILE A 100 9.51 -8.40 9.35
N GLN A 101 9.39 -9.63 8.84
CA GLN A 101 10.38 -10.68 9.12
C GLN A 101 11.77 -10.30 8.58
N GLU A 102 11.83 -9.75 7.36
CA GLU A 102 13.07 -9.29 6.75
C GLU A 102 13.70 -8.12 7.53
N ALA A 103 12.88 -7.20 8.08
CA ALA A 103 13.38 -6.15 8.96
C ALA A 103 14.00 -6.72 10.26
N ARG A 104 13.34 -7.72 10.86
CA ARG A 104 13.89 -8.43 12.04
C ARG A 104 15.21 -9.17 11.75
N LYS A 105 15.27 -9.88 10.62
CA LYS A 105 16.50 -10.58 10.19
C LYS A 105 17.67 -9.61 9.98
N ALA A 106 17.40 -8.40 9.53
CA ALA A 106 18.40 -7.35 9.37
C ALA A 106 18.87 -6.73 10.69
N GLY A 107 18.23 -7.05 11.82
CA GLY A 107 18.60 -6.54 13.15
C GLY A 107 17.69 -5.43 13.69
N ALA A 108 16.65 -5.02 12.98
CA ALA A 108 15.71 -4.04 13.50
C ALA A 108 14.86 -4.63 14.66
N ARG A 109 14.74 -3.89 15.75
CA ARG A 109 13.79 -4.19 16.82
C ARG A 109 12.39 -3.84 16.37
N VAL A 110 11.46 -4.80 16.40
CA VAL A 110 10.06 -4.61 15.96
C VAL A 110 9.13 -4.83 17.13
N GLU A 111 8.42 -3.77 17.52
CA GLU A 111 7.41 -3.73 18.58
C GLU A 111 6.02 -3.71 17.97
N GLU A 112 5.34 -4.85 18.01
CA GLU A 112 3.96 -5.02 17.51
C GLU A 112 2.94 -4.88 18.65
N GLY A 113 1.68 -4.54 18.30
CA GLY A 113 0.63 -4.26 19.27
C GLY A 113 0.83 -2.92 20.02
N ALA A 114 1.81 -2.13 19.62
CA ALA A 114 2.25 -0.92 20.30
C ALA A 114 1.72 0.35 19.61
N LYS A 115 0.61 0.90 20.12
CA LYS A 115 -0.01 2.09 19.56
C LYS A 115 0.64 3.36 20.07
N VAL A 116 1.17 4.19 19.16
CA VAL A 116 1.70 5.52 19.48
C VAL A 116 0.58 6.45 19.90
N VAL A 117 0.76 7.11 21.05
CA VAL A 117 -0.22 8.03 21.67
C VAL A 117 0.29 9.46 21.78
N ALA A 118 1.61 9.67 21.83
CA ALA A 118 2.22 11.01 21.83
C ALA A 118 3.61 11.00 21.20
N ILE A 119 4.02 12.15 20.68
CA ILE A 119 5.37 12.42 20.19
C ILE A 119 5.82 13.76 20.74
N GLU A 120 6.95 13.76 21.41
CA GLU A 120 7.52 14.91 22.08
C GLU A 120 8.87 15.28 21.47
N GLN A 121 9.04 16.53 21.07
CA GLN A 121 10.33 17.08 20.69
C GLN A 121 11.16 17.35 21.93
N THR A 122 12.42 16.92 21.96
CA THR A 122 13.38 17.20 23.02
C THR A 122 14.54 18.05 22.50
N LYS A 123 15.41 18.52 23.39
CA LYS A 123 16.61 19.28 22.98
C LYS A 123 17.56 18.44 22.12
N THR A 124 17.70 17.15 22.46
CA THR A 124 18.68 16.23 21.87
C THR A 124 18.09 15.23 20.87
N GLY A 125 16.76 15.12 20.78
CA GLY A 125 16.12 14.10 19.94
C GLY A 125 14.61 14.20 19.96
N ILE A 126 13.98 13.06 19.80
CA ILE A 126 12.53 12.89 19.82
C ILE A 126 12.15 11.76 20.78
N ARG A 127 11.02 11.87 21.44
CA ARG A 127 10.45 10.81 22.29
C ARG A 127 9.12 10.39 21.71
N VAL A 128 8.96 9.11 21.44
CA VAL A 128 7.72 8.48 20.99
C VAL A 128 7.14 7.69 22.15
N LEU A 129 5.88 7.94 22.51
CA LEU A 129 5.19 7.28 23.60
C LEU A 129 4.11 6.35 23.05
N THR A 130 4.06 5.15 23.60
CA THR A 130 2.95 4.19 23.42
C THR A 130 2.16 4.07 24.73
N LEU A 131 1.15 3.20 24.77
CA LEU A 131 0.38 2.98 26.02
C LEU A 131 1.22 2.33 27.12
N GLY A 132 2.27 1.55 26.78
CA GLY A 132 3.09 0.79 27.75
C GLY A 132 4.53 1.30 27.86
N ASP A 133 5.06 1.92 26.80
CA ASP A 133 6.49 2.21 26.70
C ASP A 133 6.80 3.60 26.16
N SER A 134 8.06 4.00 26.27
CA SER A 134 8.57 5.22 25.62
C SER A 134 9.93 4.97 24.97
N TYR A 135 10.09 5.47 23.74
CA TYR A 135 11.28 5.31 22.92
C TYR A 135 11.90 6.68 22.64
N LYS A 136 13.19 6.82 22.95
CA LYS A 136 13.96 8.05 22.66
C LYS A 136 14.87 7.79 21.47
N ALA A 137 14.86 8.68 20.47
CA ALA A 137 15.70 8.54 19.30
C ALA A 137 16.25 9.89 18.80
N HIS A 138 17.26 9.82 17.94
CA HIS A 138 17.77 10.97 17.21
C HIS A 138 16.79 11.41 16.13
N LEU A 139 16.21 10.46 15.39
CA LEU A 139 15.32 10.67 14.26
C LEU A 139 14.03 9.85 14.37
N LEU A 140 12.98 10.33 13.69
CA LEU A 140 11.68 9.67 13.57
C LEU A 140 11.27 9.56 12.10
N VAL A 141 10.85 8.38 11.69
CA VAL A 141 10.14 8.17 10.41
C VAL A 141 8.69 7.83 10.69
N GLY A 142 7.78 8.64 10.14
CA GLY A 142 6.34 8.38 10.12
C GLY A 142 5.97 7.59 8.87
N ALA A 143 5.68 6.30 9.04
CA ALA A 143 5.26 5.35 8.02
C ALA A 143 3.85 4.78 8.31
N ASP A 144 3.05 5.50 9.09
CA ASP A 144 1.80 5.08 9.72
C ASP A 144 0.56 5.23 8.82
N GLY A 145 0.80 5.48 7.53
CA GLY A 145 -0.22 5.45 6.48
C GLY A 145 -1.12 6.69 6.46
N VAL A 146 -2.16 6.64 5.62
CA VAL A 146 -3.08 7.77 5.38
C VAL A 146 -3.84 8.22 6.63
N ASN A 147 -4.09 7.31 7.57
CA ASN A 147 -4.80 7.55 8.83
C ASN A 147 -3.84 7.71 10.02
N GLY A 148 -2.56 7.85 9.75
CA GLY A 148 -1.51 7.97 10.74
C GLY A 148 -1.60 9.20 11.63
N VAL A 149 -0.91 9.16 12.75
CA VAL A 149 -0.90 10.21 13.77
C VAL A 149 0.36 11.06 13.75
N VAL A 150 1.47 10.51 13.21
CA VAL A 150 2.79 11.15 13.22
C VAL A 150 2.75 12.54 12.58
N ALA A 151 2.18 12.64 11.39
CA ALA A 151 2.10 13.92 10.66
C ALA A 151 1.39 15.03 11.46
N ARG A 152 0.34 14.67 12.20
CA ARG A 152 -0.41 15.59 13.06
C ARG A 152 0.35 15.93 14.34
N MET A 153 0.89 14.94 15.02
CA MET A 153 1.61 15.11 16.29
C MET A 153 2.90 15.91 16.13
N THR A 154 3.50 15.86 14.95
CA THR A 154 4.73 16.63 14.63
C THR A 154 4.45 17.98 13.93
N GLY A 155 3.17 18.32 13.70
CA GLY A 155 2.77 19.56 13.05
C GLY A 155 3.03 19.62 11.55
N LEU A 156 3.39 18.48 10.92
CA LEU A 156 3.64 18.39 9.47
C LEU A 156 2.35 18.49 8.65
N ARG A 157 1.25 17.90 9.14
CA ARG A 157 -0.07 17.94 8.51
C ARG A 157 -1.17 17.64 9.52
N ASN A 158 -2.19 18.48 9.60
CA ASN A 158 -3.34 18.29 10.50
C ASN A 158 -4.39 17.35 9.86
N ARG A 159 -4.70 17.54 8.58
CA ARG A 159 -5.70 16.76 7.83
C ARG A 159 -5.35 16.68 6.35
N TRP A 160 -5.91 15.70 5.67
CA TRP A 160 -5.85 15.60 4.23
C TRP A 160 -6.91 16.49 3.57
N PRO A 161 -6.56 17.28 2.55
CA PRO A 161 -7.55 17.88 1.67
C PRO A 161 -8.35 16.79 0.95
N SER A 162 -9.65 17.01 0.73
CA SER A 162 -10.53 16.00 0.10
C SER A 162 -10.18 15.72 -1.37
N ASP A 163 -9.52 16.65 -2.02
CA ASP A 163 -9.04 16.55 -3.40
C ASP A 163 -7.65 15.91 -3.53
N SER A 164 -7.03 15.52 -2.43
CA SER A 164 -5.73 14.83 -2.41
C SER A 164 -5.79 13.42 -1.82
N VAL A 165 -7.00 12.91 -1.63
CA VAL A 165 -7.25 11.55 -1.14
C VAL A 165 -8.35 10.91 -1.98
N ALA A 166 -8.17 9.66 -2.38
CA ALA A 166 -9.25 8.83 -2.93
C ALA A 166 -9.95 8.06 -1.80
N LEU A 167 -11.25 7.82 -2.00
CA LEU A 167 -12.02 6.84 -1.24
C LEU A 167 -12.27 5.63 -2.14
N CYS A 168 -11.90 4.46 -1.65
CA CYS A 168 -12.03 3.21 -2.35
C CYS A 168 -12.95 2.25 -1.59
N ILE A 169 -13.70 1.44 -2.34
CA ILE A 169 -14.42 0.26 -1.82
C ILE A 169 -13.86 -0.94 -2.57
N ALA A 170 -13.51 -2.00 -1.85
CA ALA A 170 -13.06 -3.24 -2.47
C ALA A 170 -13.43 -4.46 -1.61
N THR A 171 -13.32 -5.62 -2.24
CA THR A 171 -13.50 -6.92 -1.61
C THR A 171 -12.67 -7.97 -2.32
N ASP A 172 -12.29 -9.01 -1.59
CA ASP A 172 -11.83 -10.28 -2.15
C ASP A 172 -13.05 -11.20 -2.27
N ILE A 173 -13.34 -11.69 -3.46
CA ILE A 173 -14.45 -12.60 -3.77
C ILE A 173 -13.86 -13.98 -4.02
N PRO A 174 -14.16 -14.98 -3.19
CA PRO A 174 -13.72 -16.36 -3.43
C PRO A 174 -14.18 -16.83 -4.83
N MET A 175 -13.31 -17.49 -5.56
CA MET A 175 -13.58 -18.00 -6.90
C MET A 175 -12.66 -19.20 -7.16
N GLU A 176 -13.21 -20.23 -7.81
CA GLU A 176 -12.41 -21.40 -8.18
C GLU A 176 -11.33 -21.05 -9.22
N GLN A 177 -10.21 -21.74 -9.14
CA GLN A 177 -9.04 -21.43 -9.99
C GLN A 177 -9.37 -21.52 -11.49
N ASP A 178 -10.13 -22.53 -11.90
CA ASP A 178 -10.53 -22.70 -13.30
C ASP A 178 -11.40 -21.56 -13.80
N GLU A 179 -12.25 -21.01 -12.92
CA GLU A 179 -13.09 -19.85 -13.23
C GLU A 179 -12.25 -18.57 -13.31
N ILE A 180 -11.25 -18.41 -12.45
CA ILE A 180 -10.28 -17.30 -12.53
C ILE A 180 -9.53 -17.37 -13.85
N VAL A 181 -9.00 -18.53 -14.21
CA VAL A 181 -8.30 -18.74 -15.47
C VAL A 181 -9.22 -18.39 -16.65
N ARG A 182 -10.42 -18.98 -16.69
CA ARG A 182 -11.40 -18.71 -17.77
C ARG A 182 -11.73 -17.22 -17.94
N THR A 183 -11.80 -16.46 -16.85
CA THR A 183 -12.26 -15.05 -16.86
C THR A 183 -11.14 -14.03 -17.02
N MET A 184 -9.91 -14.39 -16.57
CA MET A 184 -8.79 -13.46 -16.48
C MET A 184 -7.61 -13.81 -17.40
N SER A 185 -7.64 -14.95 -18.13
CA SER A 185 -6.64 -15.25 -19.16
C SER A 185 -6.60 -14.18 -20.22
N MET A 186 -5.41 -13.89 -20.70
CA MET A 186 -5.16 -13.00 -21.84
C MET A 186 -5.10 -13.80 -23.15
N THR A 187 -5.37 -13.13 -24.26
CA THR A 187 -5.51 -13.79 -25.59
C THR A 187 -4.20 -14.44 -26.04
N ASP A 188 -3.07 -13.76 -25.83
CA ASP A 188 -1.76 -14.19 -26.33
C ASP A 188 -0.70 -14.38 -25.21
N SER A 189 -1.13 -14.86 -24.02
CA SER A 189 -0.23 -15.01 -22.89
C SER A 189 -0.62 -16.19 -22.01
N GLU A 190 0.37 -16.90 -21.46
CA GLU A 190 0.17 -17.90 -20.43
C GLU A 190 -0.20 -17.30 -19.06
N PHE A 191 -0.02 -15.97 -18.90
CA PHE A 191 -0.31 -15.26 -17.68
C PHE A 191 -1.75 -14.74 -17.66
N LEU A 192 -2.27 -14.60 -16.46
CA LEU A 192 -3.51 -13.90 -16.20
C LEU A 192 -3.29 -12.39 -16.37
N GLY A 193 -4.32 -11.67 -16.82
CA GLY A 193 -4.30 -10.21 -16.94
C GLY A 193 -4.92 -9.52 -15.72
N ILE A 194 -4.59 -8.25 -15.54
CA ILE A 194 -5.30 -7.35 -14.64
C ILE A 194 -6.30 -6.50 -15.43
N ASP A 195 -7.48 -6.24 -14.88
CA ASP A 195 -8.48 -5.39 -15.53
C ASP A 195 -8.61 -4.05 -14.83
N LEU A 196 -8.62 -2.98 -15.61
CA LEU A 196 -8.89 -1.62 -15.19
C LEU A 196 -10.10 -1.07 -15.95
N HIS A 197 -11.04 -0.43 -15.26
CA HIS A 197 -12.28 0.08 -15.82
C HIS A 197 -12.37 1.59 -15.62
N PHE A 198 -12.26 2.35 -16.70
CA PHE A 198 -12.35 3.80 -16.70
C PHE A 198 -13.72 4.30 -17.17
N GLY A 199 -14.05 5.55 -16.85
CA GLY A 199 -15.31 6.20 -17.25
C GLY A 199 -16.55 5.74 -16.49
N ILE A 200 -16.40 4.86 -15.50
CA ILE A 200 -17.50 4.33 -14.68
C ILE A 200 -17.77 5.15 -13.42
N ILE A 201 -16.85 6.02 -13.07
CA ILE A 201 -16.93 6.97 -11.96
C ILE A 201 -16.09 8.21 -12.26
N ASP A 202 -16.50 9.35 -11.74
CA ASP A 202 -15.80 10.62 -11.94
C ASP A 202 -14.49 10.67 -11.16
N ILE A 203 -13.38 11.01 -11.84
CA ILE A 203 -12.03 11.07 -11.30
C ILE A 203 -11.67 9.81 -10.50
N GLY A 204 -11.79 8.66 -11.15
CA GLY A 204 -11.55 7.36 -10.56
C GLY A 204 -11.62 6.22 -11.56
N TYR A 205 -11.51 5.02 -11.05
CA TYR A 205 -11.58 3.79 -11.86
C TYR A 205 -11.99 2.58 -11.00
N GLY A 206 -12.43 1.52 -11.66
CA GLY A 206 -12.62 0.20 -11.06
C GLY A 206 -11.49 -0.74 -11.45
N TRP A 207 -11.29 -1.78 -10.69
CA TRP A 207 -10.31 -2.82 -10.97
C TRP A 207 -10.84 -4.22 -10.67
N CYS A 208 -10.25 -5.20 -11.36
CA CYS A 208 -10.51 -6.61 -11.16
C CYS A 208 -9.18 -7.35 -11.30
N PHE A 209 -8.67 -7.91 -10.21
CA PHE A 209 -7.34 -8.51 -10.14
C PHE A 209 -7.41 -9.96 -9.70
N PRO A 210 -6.87 -10.92 -10.49
CA PRO A 210 -6.90 -12.33 -10.15
C PRO A 210 -5.87 -12.66 -9.08
N LYS A 211 -6.31 -13.33 -8.03
CA LYS A 211 -5.44 -13.96 -7.04
C LYS A 211 -5.68 -15.48 -7.07
N ARG A 212 -4.86 -16.27 -6.40
CA ARG A 212 -4.84 -17.73 -6.49
C ARG A 212 -6.23 -18.40 -6.42
N ASN A 213 -7.10 -17.97 -5.51
CA ASN A 213 -8.43 -18.57 -5.26
C ASN A 213 -9.50 -17.49 -5.02
N LYS A 214 -9.29 -16.30 -5.56
CA LYS A 214 -10.20 -15.17 -5.37
C LYS A 214 -9.96 -14.09 -6.41
N LEU A 215 -10.98 -13.30 -6.65
CA LEU A 215 -10.91 -12.10 -7.45
C LEU A 215 -10.96 -10.88 -6.53
N ASN A 216 -9.92 -10.03 -6.55
CA ASN A 216 -9.98 -8.75 -5.86
C ASN A 216 -10.67 -7.73 -6.76
N VAL A 217 -11.86 -7.30 -6.37
CA VAL A 217 -12.67 -6.32 -7.11
C VAL A 217 -12.78 -5.05 -6.30
N GLY A 218 -12.61 -3.91 -6.95
CA GLY A 218 -12.73 -2.62 -6.27
C GLY A 218 -13.02 -1.46 -7.20
N ILE A 219 -13.46 -0.36 -6.60
CA ILE A 219 -13.68 0.93 -7.25
C ILE A 219 -13.21 2.03 -6.32
N GLY A 220 -12.62 3.07 -6.88
CA GLY A 220 -12.19 4.23 -6.12
C GLY A 220 -12.29 5.51 -6.92
N CYS A 221 -12.52 6.61 -6.22
CA CYS A 221 -12.53 7.94 -6.82
C CYS A 221 -11.98 8.97 -5.82
N ARG A 222 -11.68 10.16 -6.32
CA ARG A 222 -11.30 11.28 -5.46
C ARG A 222 -12.38 11.56 -4.43
N MET A 223 -12.02 11.80 -3.18
CA MET A 223 -12.94 11.85 -2.05
C MET A 223 -14.02 12.93 -2.17
N ASP A 224 -13.70 14.09 -2.76
CA ASP A 224 -14.68 15.15 -3.04
C ASP A 224 -15.70 14.78 -4.13
N LYS A 225 -15.47 13.66 -4.85
CA LYS A 225 -16.34 13.08 -5.88
C LYS A 225 -16.97 11.76 -5.44
N ALA A 226 -16.81 11.38 -4.19
CA ALA A 226 -17.27 10.07 -3.68
C ALA A 226 -18.78 10.05 -3.31
N ALA A 227 -19.53 11.10 -3.59
CA ALA A 227 -20.99 11.06 -3.45
C ALA A 227 -21.55 9.92 -4.33
N GLY A 228 -22.38 9.04 -3.74
CA GLY A 228 -22.94 7.89 -4.48
C GLY A 228 -21.97 6.73 -4.74
N LEU A 229 -20.75 6.72 -4.18
CA LEU A 229 -19.77 5.66 -4.39
C LEU A 229 -20.32 4.25 -4.13
N ARG A 230 -21.28 4.08 -3.19
CA ARG A 230 -21.92 2.79 -2.92
C ARG A 230 -22.78 2.30 -4.08
N ASP A 231 -23.44 3.20 -4.79
CA ASP A 231 -24.28 2.82 -5.94
C ASP A 231 -23.43 2.59 -7.19
N HIS A 232 -22.36 3.37 -7.37
CA HIS A 232 -21.32 3.07 -8.35
C HIS A 232 -20.69 1.69 -8.11
N TRP A 233 -20.41 1.34 -6.86
CA TRP A 233 -19.91 0.01 -6.49
C TRP A 233 -20.86 -1.12 -6.92
N LYS A 234 -22.16 -1.02 -6.60
CA LYS A 234 -23.16 -2.02 -7.00
C LYS A 234 -23.28 -2.13 -8.53
N SER A 235 -23.26 -0.99 -9.22
CA SER A 235 -23.29 -0.95 -10.68
C SER A 235 -22.04 -1.55 -11.31
N PHE A 236 -20.88 -1.33 -10.68
CA PHE A 236 -19.62 -1.91 -11.11
C PHE A 236 -19.59 -3.44 -10.94
N LEU A 237 -20.10 -3.99 -9.84
CA LEU A 237 -20.20 -5.44 -9.67
C LEU A 237 -21.05 -6.07 -10.78
N ARG A 238 -22.28 -5.55 -11.02
CA ARG A 238 -23.15 -6.01 -12.12
C ARG A 238 -22.47 -5.92 -13.49
N ARG A 239 -21.66 -4.88 -13.70
CA ARG A 239 -20.88 -4.74 -14.91
C ARG A 239 -19.84 -5.84 -15.05
N VAL A 240 -19.08 -6.14 -14.00
CA VAL A 240 -18.08 -7.21 -14.01
C VAL A 240 -18.76 -8.56 -14.25
N GLU A 241 -19.85 -8.87 -13.55
CA GLU A 241 -20.66 -10.08 -13.77
C GLU A 241 -21.06 -10.24 -15.24
N LYS A 242 -21.62 -9.18 -15.84
CA LYS A 242 -22.03 -9.19 -17.24
C LYS A 242 -20.86 -9.38 -18.21
N LEU A 243 -19.74 -8.68 -17.99
CA LEU A 243 -18.58 -8.72 -18.89
C LEU A 243 -17.82 -10.05 -18.81
N LYS A 244 -17.80 -10.66 -17.64
CA LYS A 244 -17.04 -11.89 -17.37
C LYS A 244 -17.90 -13.16 -17.44
N GLY A 245 -19.22 -13.04 -17.43
CA GLY A 245 -20.15 -14.18 -17.38
C GLY A 245 -20.04 -14.97 -16.08
N VAL A 246 -19.87 -14.28 -14.96
CA VAL A 246 -19.71 -14.86 -13.62
C VAL A 246 -20.73 -14.26 -12.66
N SER A 247 -20.97 -14.93 -11.53
CA SER A 247 -21.71 -14.38 -10.40
C SER A 247 -20.74 -14.00 -9.29
N LEU A 248 -20.90 -12.81 -8.72
CA LEU A 248 -20.01 -12.26 -7.70
C LEU A 248 -20.73 -12.21 -6.35
N GLU A 249 -20.49 -13.18 -5.49
CA GLU A 249 -21.04 -13.21 -4.15
C GLU A 249 -20.18 -12.39 -3.18
N VAL A 250 -20.66 -11.20 -2.83
CA VAL A 250 -19.96 -10.29 -1.93
C VAL A 250 -20.40 -10.52 -0.49
N SER A 251 -19.65 -11.27 0.29
CA SER A 251 -19.89 -11.50 1.71
C SER A 251 -19.47 -10.30 2.59
N ARG A 252 -18.37 -9.65 2.26
CA ARG A 252 -17.80 -8.52 3.03
C ARG A 252 -17.14 -7.52 2.09
N ARG A 253 -17.31 -6.24 2.38
CA ARG A 253 -16.58 -5.16 1.69
C ARG A 253 -15.95 -4.23 2.71
N SER A 254 -14.86 -3.60 2.33
CA SER A 254 -14.19 -2.59 3.16
C SER A 254 -13.97 -1.31 2.35
N ALA A 255 -14.03 -0.17 3.05
CA ALA A 255 -13.69 1.12 2.48
C ALA A 255 -12.35 1.59 3.06
N PHE A 256 -11.52 2.20 2.23
CA PHE A 256 -10.23 2.71 2.64
C PHE A 256 -9.85 3.97 1.86
N ARG A 257 -8.97 4.75 2.45
CA ARG A 257 -8.44 5.96 1.84
C ARG A 257 -7.09 5.70 1.21
N VAL A 258 -6.85 6.36 0.07
CA VAL A 258 -5.58 6.32 -0.65
C VAL A 258 -5.13 7.76 -0.89
N PRO A 259 -4.02 8.22 -0.29
CA PRO A 259 -3.55 9.58 -0.45
C PRO A 259 -2.64 9.66 -1.68
N PHE A 260 -2.97 10.49 -2.62
CA PHE A 260 -2.15 10.69 -3.80
C PHE A 260 -1.42 12.03 -3.79
N GLY A 261 -0.22 12.02 -4.36
CA GLY A 261 0.73 13.11 -4.29
C GLY A 261 0.31 14.36 -5.05
N GLY A 262 1.11 15.40 -4.89
CA GLY A 262 1.08 16.63 -5.66
C GLY A 262 0.76 17.90 -4.86
N ARG A 263 0.06 17.84 -3.73
CA ARG A 263 -0.29 19.02 -2.94
C ARG A 263 0.35 19.10 -1.56
N THR A 264 0.85 18.02 -1.01
CA THR A 264 1.57 18.02 0.26
C THR A 264 3.03 18.42 0.04
N ARG A 265 3.41 19.60 0.54
CA ARG A 265 4.75 20.17 0.29
C ARG A 265 5.75 19.95 1.43
N ARG A 266 5.29 19.48 2.60
CA ARG A 266 6.15 19.25 3.77
C ARG A 266 6.09 17.81 4.20
N HIS A 267 7.15 17.08 3.89
CA HIS A 267 7.35 15.68 4.32
C HIS A 267 8.41 15.58 5.41
N VAL A 268 9.15 16.65 5.65
CA VAL A 268 10.23 16.70 6.63
C VAL A 268 10.09 17.94 7.50
N ALA A 269 10.25 17.78 8.79
CA ALA A 269 10.36 18.87 9.74
C ALA A 269 11.26 18.46 10.91
N ARG A 270 12.27 19.27 11.21
CA ARG A 270 13.24 19.01 12.27
C ARG A 270 13.79 17.58 12.12
N ARG A 271 13.52 16.70 13.11
CA ARG A 271 14.00 15.32 13.21
C ARG A 271 13.00 14.28 12.69
N THR A 272 12.01 14.67 11.93
CA THR A 272 10.93 13.80 11.46
C THR A 272 10.85 13.79 9.95
N MET A 273 10.77 12.61 9.35
CA MET A 273 10.47 12.35 7.95
C MET A 273 9.16 11.57 7.84
N LEU A 274 8.31 11.87 6.85
CA LEU A 274 7.14 11.06 6.48
C LEU A 274 7.45 10.28 5.21
N VAL A 275 6.97 9.04 5.13
CA VAL A 275 7.18 8.13 3.99
C VAL A 275 5.87 7.45 3.58
N GLY A 276 5.82 6.93 2.36
CA GLY A 276 4.67 6.20 1.82
C GLY A 276 3.35 6.99 1.90
N ASP A 277 2.27 6.32 2.27
CA ASP A 277 0.95 6.94 2.41
C ASP A 277 0.92 8.03 3.48
N ALA A 278 1.75 7.96 4.52
CA ALA A 278 1.86 9.03 5.51
C ALA A 278 2.37 10.34 4.89
N ALA A 279 3.17 10.26 3.84
CA ALA A 279 3.63 11.39 3.02
C ALA A 279 2.71 11.70 1.82
N GLY A 280 1.78 10.81 1.46
CA GLY A 280 0.90 10.98 0.30
C GLY A 280 1.56 10.63 -1.03
N LEU A 281 2.42 9.63 -1.04
CA LEU A 281 3.25 9.28 -2.19
C LEU A 281 2.63 8.20 -3.10
N VAL A 282 1.31 8.18 -3.23
CA VAL A 282 0.63 7.32 -4.22
C VAL A 282 0.55 8.05 -5.56
N SER A 283 0.81 7.34 -6.65
CA SER A 283 0.62 7.87 -8.00
C SER A 283 -0.83 8.28 -8.22
N SER A 284 -1.06 9.53 -8.63
CA SER A 284 -2.40 10.03 -8.91
C SER A 284 -2.98 9.49 -10.23
N VAL A 285 -2.16 8.90 -11.08
CA VAL A 285 -2.55 8.35 -12.37
C VAL A 285 -2.90 6.86 -12.27
N THR A 286 -2.00 6.08 -11.66
CA THR A 286 -2.12 4.61 -11.63
C THR A 286 -2.66 4.06 -10.31
N GLY A 287 -2.65 4.85 -9.23
CA GLY A 287 -2.93 4.37 -7.88
C GLY A 287 -1.80 3.52 -7.28
N GLU A 288 -0.64 3.42 -7.95
CA GLU A 288 0.51 2.69 -7.45
C GLU A 288 1.04 3.33 -6.16
N GLY A 289 0.96 2.60 -5.05
CA GLY A 289 1.39 3.08 -3.74
C GLY A 289 2.56 2.29 -3.16
N ILE A 290 2.62 0.97 -3.40
CA ILE A 290 3.61 0.10 -2.75
C ILE A 290 5.03 0.44 -3.18
N TYR A 291 5.26 0.66 -4.48
CA TYR A 291 6.56 1.08 -4.99
C TYR A 291 7.06 2.36 -4.30
N TYR A 292 6.24 3.41 -4.30
CA TYR A 292 6.62 4.69 -3.71
C TYR A 292 6.76 4.62 -2.18
N ALA A 293 5.97 3.75 -1.55
CA ALA A 293 6.10 3.49 -0.11
C ALA A 293 7.48 2.88 0.19
N MET A 294 7.88 1.84 -0.55
CA MET A 294 9.17 1.18 -0.34
C MET A 294 10.34 2.09 -0.73
N LEU A 295 10.28 2.74 -1.89
CA LEU A 295 11.33 3.68 -2.32
C LEU A 295 11.55 4.80 -1.32
N SER A 296 10.48 5.43 -0.83
CA SER A 296 10.61 6.49 0.18
C SER A 296 11.14 5.97 1.52
N GLY A 297 10.81 4.71 1.87
CA GLY A 297 11.38 4.05 3.05
C GLY A 297 12.88 3.83 2.94
N LEU A 298 13.37 3.37 1.78
CA LEU A 298 14.80 3.23 1.50
C LEU A 298 15.53 4.57 1.60
N LEU A 299 15.02 5.60 0.91
CA LEU A 299 15.60 6.93 0.93
C LEU A 299 15.65 7.54 2.34
N ALA A 300 14.60 7.33 3.14
CA ALA A 300 14.57 7.80 4.52
C ALA A 300 15.60 7.09 5.40
N ALA A 301 15.84 5.80 5.18
CA ALA A 301 16.88 5.05 5.87
C ALA A 301 18.29 5.53 5.52
N ASP A 302 18.54 5.74 4.21
CA ASP A 302 19.86 6.22 3.75
C ASP A 302 20.15 7.63 4.30
N VAL A 303 19.19 8.56 4.24
CA VAL A 303 19.30 9.90 4.85
C VAL A 303 19.48 9.83 6.38
N ALA A 304 18.80 8.90 7.05
CA ALA A 304 18.98 8.73 8.49
C ALA A 304 20.41 8.28 8.82
N SER A 305 20.98 7.40 8.01
CA SER A 305 22.36 6.91 8.19
C SER A 305 23.42 8.00 7.98
N GLU A 306 23.15 8.98 7.14
CA GLU A 306 24.05 10.13 6.92
C GLU A 306 23.93 11.19 8.04
N ALA A 307 22.79 11.21 8.76
CA ALA A 307 22.46 12.26 9.71
C ALA A 307 22.79 11.89 11.18
N VAL A 308 23.11 10.66 11.49
CA VAL A 308 23.46 10.12 12.82
C VAL A 308 24.93 9.73 12.87
#